data_01992c51ef0cc9a4bcbba5d2d8bfa834
#
_entry.id   01992c51ef0cc9a4bcbba5d2d8bfa834
#
_cell.length_a   1.000
_cell.length_b   1.000
_cell.length_c   1.000
_cell.angle_alpha   90.00
_cell.angle_beta   90.00
_cell.angle_gamma   90.00
#
_symmetry.space_group_name_H-M   'P 1'
#
loop_
_entity.id
_entity.type
_entity.pdbx_description
1 polymer ?
#
loop_
_entity_poly.entity_id
_entity_poly.type
_entity_poly.pdbx_seq_one_letter_code
_entity_poly.pdbx_strand_id
1 'polypeptide(L)'
;MNYEEEAHYLLDSNIVSEIIKPEPDFNVISKIAEHNSDCAICAPVWQEILYGLYRLSEGMNKKYLDKFINDDVHENFKIKNFTEKAAAIQADLRAKLEKTGAPTQKEDSMIAAIALANHMVLVTRNTKHFTAIQEVSELKIENWFGDSGRS
;
A
#
# COMPACT_ATOMS: atom_id res chain seq x y z
N MET A 1 11.15 18.73 -16.92
CA MET A 1 10.84 17.89 -15.78
C MET A 1 9.42 17.40 -15.87
N ASN A 2 9.26 16.11 -15.83
CA ASN A 2 8.00 15.47 -16.12
C ASN A 2 7.34 14.99 -14.83
N TYR A 3 6.51 15.81 -14.25
CA TYR A 3 5.79 15.45 -13.02
C TYR A 3 4.71 14.41 -13.27
N GLU A 4 4.33 14.22 -14.52
CA GLU A 4 3.24 13.31 -14.89
C GLU A 4 3.60 11.84 -14.73
N GLU A 5 4.90 11.53 -14.66
CA GLU A 5 5.35 10.15 -14.53
C GLU A 5 5.52 9.69 -13.08
N GLU A 6 5.35 10.58 -12.12
CA GLU A 6 5.48 10.22 -10.72
C GLU A 6 4.16 9.69 -10.19
N ALA A 7 4.23 8.53 -9.51
CA ALA A 7 3.05 7.96 -8.87
C ALA A 7 2.67 8.79 -7.66
N HIS A 8 1.39 9.10 -7.51
CA HIS A 8 0.86 9.92 -6.43
C HIS A 8 0.22 9.10 -5.32
N TYR A 9 -0.15 7.86 -5.60
CA TYR A 9 -0.87 7.00 -4.66
C TYR A 9 -0.10 5.72 -4.41
N LEU A 10 0.14 5.42 -3.13
CA LEU A 10 0.79 4.19 -2.72
C LEU A 10 -0.31 3.27 -2.18
N LEU A 11 -0.53 2.13 -2.82
CA LEU A 11 -1.61 1.23 -2.48
C LEU A 11 -1.18 0.20 -1.45
N ASP A 12 -1.91 0.12 -0.33
CA ASP A 12 -1.67 -0.91 0.68
C ASP A 12 -2.17 -2.27 0.18
N SER A 13 -1.76 -3.34 0.85
CA SER A 13 -2.10 -4.69 0.43
C SER A 13 -3.61 -4.95 0.37
N ASN A 14 -4.38 -4.37 1.28
CA ASN A 14 -5.83 -4.55 1.27
C ASN A 14 -6.51 -3.91 0.05
N ILE A 15 -5.87 -2.92 -0.57
CA ILE A 15 -6.37 -2.32 -1.80
C ILE A 15 -6.01 -3.21 -3.00
N VAL A 16 -4.74 -3.65 -3.06
CA VAL A 16 -4.26 -4.48 -4.16
C VAL A 16 -4.99 -5.82 -4.18
N SER A 17 -5.20 -6.43 -3.00
CA SER A 17 -5.88 -7.72 -2.93
C SER A 17 -7.33 -7.65 -3.37
N GLU A 18 -7.94 -6.46 -3.33
CA GLU A 18 -9.30 -6.29 -3.84
C GLU A 18 -9.38 -6.58 -5.34
N ILE A 19 -8.33 -6.25 -6.08
CA ILE A 19 -8.28 -6.47 -7.53
C ILE A 19 -8.41 -7.96 -7.86
N ILE A 20 -7.92 -8.82 -6.97
CA ILE A 20 -7.84 -10.26 -7.21
C ILE A 20 -9.14 -10.99 -6.84
N LYS A 21 -10.01 -10.36 -6.08
CA LYS A 21 -11.26 -10.98 -5.62
C LYS A 21 -12.25 -11.19 -6.76
N PRO A 22 -13.04 -12.26 -6.72
CA PRO A 22 -14.11 -12.48 -7.72
C PRO A 22 -15.14 -11.35 -7.73
N GLU A 23 -15.44 -10.78 -6.56
CA GLU A 23 -16.40 -9.68 -6.45
C GLU A 23 -15.74 -8.50 -5.73
N PRO A 24 -14.89 -7.75 -6.44
CA PRO A 24 -14.19 -6.65 -5.83
C PRO A 24 -15.10 -5.49 -5.50
N ASP A 25 -14.69 -4.66 -4.55
CA ASP A 25 -15.40 -3.42 -4.24
C ASP A 25 -15.36 -2.52 -5.47
N PHE A 26 -16.54 -2.11 -5.93
CA PHE A 26 -16.65 -1.33 -7.16
C PHE A 26 -15.90 0.01 -7.06
N ASN A 27 -15.98 0.66 -5.90
CA ASN A 27 -15.34 1.97 -5.76
C ASN A 27 -13.82 1.87 -5.81
N VAL A 28 -13.25 0.83 -5.19
CA VAL A 28 -11.81 0.60 -5.26
C VAL A 28 -11.37 0.41 -6.71
N ILE A 29 -12.08 -0.44 -7.45
CA ILE A 29 -11.74 -0.71 -8.85
C ILE A 29 -11.88 0.56 -9.69
N SER A 30 -12.94 1.34 -9.47
CA SER A 30 -13.14 2.60 -10.19
C SER A 30 -12.04 3.60 -9.92
N LYS A 31 -11.63 3.73 -8.66
CA LYS A 31 -10.55 4.64 -8.28
C LYS A 31 -9.21 4.22 -8.86
N ILE A 32 -8.92 2.93 -8.86
CA ILE A 32 -7.69 2.43 -9.47
C ILE A 32 -7.69 2.72 -10.98
N ALA A 33 -8.82 2.49 -11.64
CA ALA A 33 -8.92 2.78 -13.08
C ALA A 33 -8.73 4.26 -13.37
N GLU A 34 -9.33 5.12 -12.53
CA GLU A 34 -9.22 6.56 -12.67
C GLU A 34 -7.79 7.07 -12.48
N HIS A 35 -7.05 6.46 -11.56
CA HIS A 35 -5.70 6.90 -11.20
C HIS A 35 -4.61 5.91 -11.60
N ASN A 36 -4.88 5.04 -12.54
CA ASN A 36 -4.00 3.91 -12.86
C ASN A 36 -2.52 4.29 -13.06
N SER A 37 -2.25 5.35 -13.80
CA SER A 37 -0.87 5.78 -14.06
C SER A 37 -0.20 6.42 -12.83
N ASP A 38 -0.99 6.80 -11.84
CA ASP A 38 -0.51 7.47 -10.63
C ASP A 38 -0.41 6.53 -9.44
N CYS A 39 -0.64 5.25 -9.62
CA CYS A 39 -0.61 4.27 -8.54
C CYS A 39 0.68 3.48 -8.53
N ALA A 40 1.17 3.19 -7.33
CA ALA A 40 2.33 2.32 -7.13
C ALA A 40 2.09 1.48 -5.88
N ILE A 41 2.90 0.44 -5.72
CA ILE A 41 2.94 -0.35 -4.49
C ILE A 41 4.36 -0.32 -3.96
N CYS A 42 4.54 -0.59 -2.68
CA CYS A 42 5.88 -0.62 -2.13
C CYS A 42 6.38 -2.06 -1.98
N ALA A 43 7.69 -2.23 -1.86
CA ALA A 43 8.29 -3.56 -1.74
C ALA A 43 7.74 -4.36 -0.56
N PRO A 44 7.51 -3.78 0.63
CA PRO A 44 6.87 -4.52 1.72
C PRO A 44 5.48 -5.06 1.36
N VAL A 45 4.67 -4.28 0.64
CA VAL A 45 3.35 -4.72 0.20
C VAL A 45 3.47 -5.81 -0.87
N TRP A 46 4.41 -5.64 -1.79
CA TRP A 46 4.68 -6.66 -2.81
C TRP A 46 5.07 -7.99 -2.16
N GLN A 47 5.92 -7.93 -1.14
CA GLN A 47 6.31 -9.12 -0.38
C GLN A 47 5.09 -9.79 0.27
N GLU A 48 4.19 -9.02 0.86
CA GLU A 48 2.97 -9.54 1.47
C GLU A 48 2.09 -10.27 0.47
N ILE A 49 1.93 -9.69 -0.71
CA ILE A 49 1.13 -10.27 -1.78
C ILE A 49 1.75 -11.59 -2.24
N LEU A 50 3.04 -11.61 -2.46
CA LEU A 50 3.75 -12.83 -2.86
C LEU A 50 3.71 -13.90 -1.79
N TYR A 51 3.87 -13.50 -0.52
CA TYR A 51 3.77 -14.43 0.60
C TYR A 51 2.41 -15.11 0.62
N GLY A 52 1.35 -14.33 0.44
CA GLY A 52 0.00 -14.88 0.36
C GLY A 52 -0.16 -15.89 -0.76
N LEU A 53 0.45 -15.62 -1.90
CA LEU A 53 0.44 -16.53 -3.04
C LEU A 53 1.23 -17.81 -2.76
N TYR A 54 2.45 -17.66 -2.26
CA TYR A 54 3.37 -18.78 -2.08
C TYR A 54 2.89 -19.80 -1.06
N ARG A 55 2.12 -19.37 -0.06
CA ARG A 55 1.61 -20.29 0.95
C ARG A 55 0.35 -21.05 0.55
N LEU A 56 -0.20 -20.78 -0.64
CA LEU A 56 -1.34 -21.52 -1.14
C LEU A 56 -0.96 -22.94 -1.52
N SER A 57 -1.92 -23.88 -1.36
CA SER A 57 -1.72 -25.24 -1.85
C SER A 57 -1.62 -25.26 -3.36
N GLU A 58 -0.84 -26.21 -3.90
CA GLU A 58 -0.74 -26.37 -5.34
C GLU A 58 -2.10 -26.66 -5.95
N GLY A 59 -2.35 -26.14 -7.15
CA GLY A 59 -3.61 -26.33 -7.84
C GLY A 59 -3.92 -25.22 -8.81
N MET A 60 -5.11 -25.29 -9.42
CA MET A 60 -5.54 -24.32 -10.43
C MET A 60 -5.67 -22.92 -9.89
N ASN A 61 -6.15 -22.79 -8.65
CA ASN A 61 -6.32 -21.47 -8.04
C ASN A 61 -4.98 -20.76 -7.85
N LYS A 62 -3.98 -21.50 -7.37
CA LYS A 62 -2.63 -20.92 -7.20
C LYS A 62 -2.03 -20.52 -8.54
N LYS A 63 -2.19 -21.34 -9.57
CA LYS A 63 -1.69 -21.04 -10.91
C LYS A 63 -2.34 -19.80 -11.49
N TYR A 64 -3.63 -19.66 -11.30
CA TYR A 64 -4.39 -18.50 -11.77
C TYR A 64 -3.89 -17.23 -11.08
N LEU A 65 -3.76 -17.27 -9.76
CA LEU A 65 -3.31 -16.13 -8.98
C LEU A 65 -1.87 -15.76 -9.28
N ASP A 66 -1.01 -16.76 -9.46
CA ASP A 66 0.40 -16.53 -9.82
C ASP A 66 0.48 -15.74 -11.10
N LYS A 67 -0.24 -16.19 -12.13
CA LYS A 67 -0.23 -15.50 -13.41
C LYS A 67 -0.78 -14.08 -13.27
N PHE A 68 -1.92 -13.93 -12.58
CA PHE A 68 -2.54 -12.63 -12.40
C PHE A 68 -1.62 -11.66 -11.67
N ILE A 69 -1.01 -12.11 -10.57
CA ILE A 69 -0.15 -11.27 -9.76
C ILE A 69 1.11 -10.86 -10.54
N ASN A 70 1.75 -11.80 -11.21
CA ASN A 70 3.00 -11.51 -11.90
C ASN A 70 2.80 -10.81 -13.24
N ASP A 71 1.73 -11.12 -13.97
CA ASP A 71 1.49 -10.49 -15.27
C ASP A 71 0.72 -9.17 -15.13
N ASP A 72 -0.38 -9.17 -14.38
CA ASP A 72 -1.24 -7.99 -14.33
C ASP A 72 -0.83 -7.00 -13.25
N VAL A 73 -0.60 -7.47 -12.03
CA VAL A 73 -0.27 -6.55 -10.94
C VAL A 73 1.15 -6.01 -11.10
N HIS A 74 2.11 -6.87 -11.30
CA HIS A 74 3.52 -6.47 -11.39
C HIS A 74 3.76 -5.57 -12.61
N GLU A 75 3.11 -5.84 -13.73
CA GLU A 75 3.31 -5.05 -14.95
C GLU A 75 2.64 -3.68 -14.89
N ASN A 76 1.56 -3.56 -14.12
CA ASN A 76 0.78 -2.32 -14.10
C ASN A 76 1.15 -1.35 -12.99
N PHE A 77 1.86 -1.80 -11.96
CA PHE A 77 2.22 -0.93 -10.83
C PHE A 77 3.72 -0.90 -10.63
N LYS A 78 4.25 0.30 -10.49
CA LYS A 78 5.65 0.47 -10.11
C LYS A 78 5.83 0.02 -8.67
N ILE A 79 7.01 -0.52 -8.36
CA ILE A 79 7.33 -0.93 -7.00
C ILE A 79 8.32 0.06 -6.40
N LYS A 80 7.90 0.72 -5.33
CA LYS A 80 8.75 1.66 -4.61
C LYS A 80 9.50 0.90 -3.52
N ASN A 81 10.80 1.07 -3.50
CA ASN A 81 11.66 0.37 -2.55
C ASN A 81 11.78 1.06 -1.22
N PHE A 82 12.20 0.31 -0.21
CA PHE A 82 12.55 0.86 1.09
C PHE A 82 13.96 1.40 0.99
N THR A 83 14.08 2.68 0.69
CA THR A 83 15.35 3.35 0.42
C THR A 83 16.02 3.82 1.71
N GLU A 84 17.26 4.29 1.58
CA GLU A 84 17.96 4.91 2.70
C GLU A 84 17.16 6.10 3.25
N LYS A 85 16.58 6.91 2.38
CA LYS A 85 15.73 8.03 2.79
C LYS A 85 14.52 7.55 3.58
N ALA A 86 13.85 6.51 3.09
CA ALA A 86 12.69 5.95 3.79
C ALA A 86 13.11 5.37 5.14
N ALA A 87 14.27 4.75 5.22
CA ALA A 87 14.78 4.21 6.48
C ALA A 87 14.98 5.30 7.52
N ALA A 88 15.54 6.45 7.11
CA ALA A 88 15.73 7.59 8.01
C ALA A 88 14.38 8.13 8.48
N ILE A 89 13.41 8.23 7.59
CA ILE A 89 12.06 8.69 7.94
C ILE A 89 11.41 7.72 8.91
N GLN A 90 11.52 6.42 8.67
CA GLN A 90 10.95 5.42 9.57
C GLN A 90 11.57 5.50 10.96
N ALA A 91 12.89 5.66 11.05
CA ALA A 91 13.58 5.78 12.33
C ALA A 91 13.05 6.98 13.12
N ASP A 92 12.84 8.11 12.45
CA ASP A 92 12.28 9.30 13.07
C ASP A 92 10.85 9.09 13.54
N LEU A 93 10.02 8.47 12.72
CA LEU A 93 8.63 8.14 13.09
C LEU A 93 8.59 7.24 14.32
N ARG A 94 9.40 6.20 14.33
CA ARG A 94 9.42 5.25 15.45
C ARG A 94 9.82 5.93 16.76
N ALA A 95 10.84 6.79 16.69
CA ALA A 95 11.28 7.53 17.88
C ALA A 95 10.18 8.45 18.40
N LYS A 96 9.50 9.15 17.51
CA LYS A 96 8.39 10.05 17.91
C LYS A 96 7.22 9.29 18.50
N LEU A 97 6.87 8.15 17.90
CA LEU A 97 5.75 7.34 18.39
C LEU A 97 6.04 6.75 19.76
N GLU A 98 7.27 6.31 20.01
CA GLU A 98 7.65 5.83 21.32
C GLU A 98 7.50 6.92 22.38
N LYS A 99 7.88 8.14 22.06
CA LYS A 99 7.77 9.27 23.00
C LYS A 99 6.32 9.61 23.33
N THR A 100 5.42 9.42 22.38
CA THR A 100 3.99 9.72 22.61
C THR A 100 3.26 8.55 23.25
N GLY A 101 3.91 7.43 23.46
CA GLY A 101 3.28 6.23 24.02
C GLY A 101 2.34 5.53 23.05
N ALA A 102 2.50 5.80 21.75
CA ALA A 102 1.66 5.22 20.72
C ALA A 102 2.49 4.38 19.76
N PRO A 103 3.04 3.23 20.22
CA PRO A 103 3.83 2.40 19.34
C PRO A 103 3.00 1.88 18.18
N THR A 104 3.62 1.76 17.03
CA THR A 104 2.97 1.22 15.84
C THR A 104 3.77 0.01 15.38
N GLN A 105 3.13 -0.83 14.57
CA GLN A 105 3.83 -1.97 14.02
C GLN A 105 4.93 -1.49 13.07
N LYS A 106 6.04 -2.19 13.09
CA LYS A 106 7.21 -1.83 12.29
C LYS A 106 6.85 -1.78 10.80
N GLU A 107 6.03 -2.72 10.35
CA GLU A 107 5.62 -2.80 8.96
C GLU A 107 4.80 -1.59 8.53
N ASP A 108 3.87 -1.14 9.38
CA ASP A 108 3.05 0.03 9.07
C ASP A 108 3.90 1.29 8.97
N SER A 109 4.86 1.45 9.89
CA SER A 109 5.76 2.60 9.84
C SER A 109 6.68 2.56 8.63
N MET A 110 7.04 1.36 8.17
CA MET A 110 7.85 1.20 6.96
C MET A 110 7.07 1.64 5.72
N ILE A 111 5.83 1.20 5.59
CA ILE A 111 4.97 1.60 4.47
C ILE A 111 4.74 3.12 4.47
N ALA A 112 4.43 3.67 5.65
CA ALA A 112 4.23 5.11 5.79
C ALA A 112 5.49 5.89 5.41
N ALA A 113 6.66 5.38 5.81
CA ALA A 113 7.94 6.04 5.49
C ALA A 113 8.21 6.06 3.98
N ILE A 114 7.86 4.98 3.28
CA ILE A 114 8.01 4.94 1.83
C ILE A 114 7.07 5.97 1.18
N ALA A 115 5.83 6.07 1.65
CA ALA A 115 4.90 7.08 1.15
C ALA A 115 5.45 8.49 1.36
N LEU A 116 5.92 8.77 2.56
CA LEU A 116 6.48 10.09 2.90
C LEU A 116 7.72 10.41 2.08
N ALA A 117 8.60 9.43 1.90
CA ALA A 117 9.82 9.62 1.11
C ALA A 117 9.54 9.97 -0.35
N ASN A 118 8.41 9.53 -0.86
CA ASN A 118 8.02 9.74 -2.26
C ASN A 118 6.90 10.77 -2.43
N HIS A 119 6.51 11.44 -1.35
CA HIS A 119 5.42 12.44 -1.37
C HIS A 119 4.12 11.86 -1.92
N MET A 120 3.78 10.65 -1.51
CA MET A 120 2.60 9.94 -2.00
C MET A 120 1.52 9.87 -0.93
N VAL A 121 0.28 9.79 -1.39
CA VAL A 121 -0.86 9.52 -0.52
C VAL A 121 -0.93 8.00 -0.31
N LEU A 122 -1.04 7.57 0.93
CA LEU A 122 -1.22 6.15 1.24
C LEU A 122 -2.69 5.81 1.11
N VAL A 123 -3.01 4.81 0.29
CA VAL A 123 -4.38 4.34 0.12
C VAL A 123 -4.54 3.04 0.88
N THR A 124 -5.40 3.04 1.88
CA THR A 124 -5.59 1.88 2.75
C THR A 124 -7.00 1.86 3.33
N ARG A 125 -7.50 0.67 3.60
CA ARG A 125 -8.76 0.49 4.32
C ARG A 125 -8.52 0.60 5.83
N ASN A 126 -7.32 0.27 6.27
CA ASN A 126 -6.97 0.23 7.71
C ASN A 126 -6.48 1.60 8.20
N THR A 127 -7.31 2.61 8.01
CA THR A 127 -6.93 3.98 8.35
C THR A 127 -6.53 4.15 9.82
N LYS A 128 -7.16 3.40 10.70
CA LYS A 128 -6.88 3.48 12.14
C LYS A 128 -5.45 3.08 12.49
N HIS A 129 -4.84 2.19 11.71
CA HIS A 129 -3.46 1.77 11.94
C HIS A 129 -2.47 2.91 11.74
N PHE A 130 -2.85 3.93 11.01
CA PHE A 130 -1.96 5.03 10.64
C PHE A 130 -2.28 6.36 11.32
N THR A 131 -3.30 6.39 12.17
CA THR A 131 -3.72 7.62 12.84
C THR A 131 -2.59 8.25 13.66
N ALA A 132 -1.90 7.43 14.46
CA ALA A 132 -0.80 7.93 15.28
C ALA A 132 0.33 8.47 14.42
N ILE A 133 0.60 7.85 13.29
CA ILE A 133 1.64 8.30 12.35
C ILE A 133 1.24 9.66 11.75
N GLN A 134 -0.03 9.85 11.43
CA GLN A 134 -0.50 11.12 10.91
C GLN A 134 -0.32 12.27 11.90
N GLU A 135 -0.44 11.97 13.19
CA GLU A 135 -0.28 12.99 14.23
C GLU A 135 1.16 13.49 14.37
N VAL A 136 2.14 12.71 13.93
CA VAL A 136 3.55 13.08 14.05
C VAL A 136 4.23 13.28 12.69
N SER A 137 3.45 13.34 11.61
CA SER A 137 3.99 13.47 10.26
C SER A 137 3.00 14.15 9.33
N GLU A 138 3.41 14.34 8.09
CA GLU A 138 2.57 14.91 7.05
C GLU A 138 1.90 13.84 6.19
N LEU A 139 1.84 12.59 6.68
CA LEU A 139 1.24 11.49 5.93
C LEU A 139 -0.22 11.77 5.60
N LYS A 140 -0.56 11.62 4.32
CA LYS A 140 -1.94 11.74 3.85
C LYS A 140 -2.47 10.34 3.54
N ILE A 141 -3.70 10.09 3.93
CA ILE A 141 -4.33 8.79 3.77
C ILE A 141 -5.67 8.95 3.08
N GLU A 142 -5.98 8.03 2.17
CA GLU A 142 -7.30 7.92 1.57
C GLU A 142 -7.79 6.48 1.70
N ASN A 143 -9.09 6.33 1.88
CA ASN A 143 -9.74 5.03 1.85
C ASN A 143 -10.64 5.02 0.61
N TRP A 144 -10.33 4.11 -0.32
CA TRP A 144 -11.05 4.02 -1.58
C TRP A 144 -12.23 3.05 -1.57
N PHE A 145 -12.49 2.40 -0.45
CA PHE A 145 -13.66 1.52 -0.37
C PHE A 145 -14.94 2.34 -0.44
N GLY A 146 -15.91 1.85 -1.19
CA GLY A 146 -17.12 2.59 -1.50
C GLY A 146 -18.08 2.73 -0.35
N ASP A 147 -17.91 1.91 0.65
CA ASP A 147 -18.78 1.96 1.79
C ASP A 147 -18.01 2.21 3.06
N SER A 148 -17.76 3.47 3.32
CA SER A 148 -17.06 3.88 4.52
C SER A 148 -17.87 3.64 5.79
N GLY A 149 -19.17 3.38 5.68
CA GLY A 149 -20.00 3.05 6.81
C GLY A 149 -19.93 1.59 7.22
N ARG A 150 -19.33 0.77 6.37
CA ARG A 150 -19.15 -0.64 6.65
C ARG A 150 -17.67 -0.93 6.84
N SER A 151 -17.26 -0.86 7.98
CA SER A 151 -15.87 -1.17 8.27
C SER A 151 -15.71 -2.62 8.65
#